data_a48b5899e1e69c488db73922ac0ab5ba
#
_entry.id   a48b5899e1e69c488db73922ac0ab5ba
#
_cell.length_a   1.000
_cell.length_b   1.000
_cell.length_c   1.000
_cell.angle_alpha   90.00
_cell.angle_beta   90.00
_cell.angle_gamma   90.00
#
_symmetry.space_group_name_H-M   'P 1'
#
loop_
_entity.id
_entity.type
_entity.pdbx_description
1 polymer ?
#
loop_
_entity_poly.entity_id
_entity_poly.type
_entity_poly.pdbx_seq_one_letter_code
_entity_poly.pdbx_strand_id
1 'polypeptide(L)'
;MKLISEQWCDNINYLVEQDPKTGKDNVYIEGIMLQTEVKNKNGRIYPKEIMQKEVARYTKEYIKEKRAYGELGHPEGPTINLERTSHLITELKEDGNNYVGRAKVLSTPMGEIVKNLLADGARLGVSSRGMGSLKAVSYTHLTLPTICSV
;
A
#
# COMPACT_ATOMS: atom_id res chain seq x y z
N MET A 1 -3.85 2.87 21.10
CA MET A 1 -3.74 2.46 19.69
C MET A 1 -2.52 1.59 19.50
N LYS A 2 -2.64 0.60 18.65
CA LYS A 2 -1.57 -0.33 18.31
C LYS A 2 -1.16 -0.14 16.85
N LEU A 3 0.09 -0.45 16.55
CA LEU A 3 0.53 -0.60 15.16
C LEU A 3 0.01 -1.93 14.64
N ILE A 4 -0.75 -1.89 13.56
CA ILE A 4 -1.36 -3.06 12.95
C ILE A 4 -0.79 -3.25 11.56
N SER A 5 -0.23 -4.44 11.32
CA SER A 5 0.33 -4.79 10.02
C SER A 5 -0.45 -5.95 9.41
N GLU A 6 -0.79 -5.83 8.14
CA GLU A 6 -1.51 -6.86 7.40
C GLU A 6 -0.79 -7.15 6.09
N GLN A 7 -0.79 -8.40 5.68
CA GLN A 7 -0.33 -8.80 4.36
C GLN A 7 -1.56 -9.06 3.49
N TRP A 8 -1.69 -8.31 2.39
CA TRP A 8 -2.88 -8.36 1.54
C TRP A 8 -2.68 -9.08 0.23
N CYS A 9 -1.48 -9.00 -0.33
CA CYS A 9 -1.18 -9.55 -1.64
C CYS A 9 0.21 -10.18 -1.62
N ASP A 10 0.32 -11.42 -2.09
CA ASP A 10 1.60 -12.15 -2.15
C ASP A 10 2.34 -11.94 -3.46
N ASN A 11 1.63 -11.49 -4.49
CA ASN A 11 2.19 -11.32 -5.81
C ASN A 11 1.50 -10.16 -6.53
N ILE A 12 2.15 -9.02 -6.52
CA ILE A 12 1.68 -7.84 -7.22
C ILE A 12 2.01 -7.90 -8.71
N ASN A 13 1.17 -7.28 -9.50
CA ASN A 13 1.45 -7.08 -10.93
C ASN A 13 2.26 -5.79 -11.10
N TYR A 14 3.09 -5.75 -12.14
CA TYR A 14 3.76 -4.51 -12.49
C TYR A 14 3.55 -4.17 -13.96
N LEU A 15 3.60 -2.87 -14.25
CA LEU A 15 3.40 -2.30 -15.57
C LEU A 15 4.54 -1.34 -15.85
N VAL A 16 4.95 -1.31 -17.11
CA VAL A 16 5.93 -0.31 -17.58
C VAL A 16 5.21 0.58 -18.57
N GLU A 17 5.20 1.88 -18.28
CA GLU A 17 4.62 2.90 -19.16
C GLU A 17 5.68 3.92 -19.55
N GLN A 18 5.80 4.19 -20.82
CA GLN A 18 6.73 5.20 -21.30
C GLN A 18 6.11 6.59 -21.15
N ASP A 19 6.87 7.52 -20.57
CA ASP A 19 6.46 8.92 -20.51
C ASP A 19 6.58 9.52 -21.91
N PRO A 20 5.46 9.99 -22.50
CA PRO A 20 5.50 10.56 -23.85
C PRO A 20 6.31 11.84 -23.98
N LYS A 21 6.55 12.55 -22.86
CA LYS A 21 7.32 13.79 -22.87
C LYS A 21 8.82 13.58 -22.76
N THR A 22 9.24 12.65 -21.93
CA THR A 22 10.66 12.41 -21.61
C THR A 22 11.20 11.14 -22.25
N GLY A 23 10.34 10.24 -22.72
CA GLY A 23 10.73 8.93 -23.21
C GLY A 23 11.18 7.98 -22.12
N LYS A 24 11.12 8.39 -20.85
CA LYS A 24 11.54 7.58 -19.72
C LYS A 24 10.47 6.55 -19.38
N ASP A 25 10.91 5.34 -19.03
CA ASP A 25 10.03 4.30 -18.57
C ASP A 25 9.65 4.51 -17.11
N ASN A 26 8.35 4.52 -16.83
CA ASN A 26 7.81 4.54 -15.49
C ASN A 26 7.30 3.14 -15.13
N VAL A 27 7.64 2.68 -13.95
CA VAL A 27 7.20 1.38 -13.44
C VAL A 27 6.12 1.59 -12.41
N TYR A 28 5.00 0.87 -12.55
CA TYR A 28 3.88 0.89 -11.61
C TYR A 28 3.65 -0.51 -11.08
N ILE A 29 3.21 -0.59 -9.84
CA ILE A 29 2.73 -1.83 -9.23
C ILE A 29 1.23 -1.69 -8.98
N GLU A 30 0.50 -2.79 -9.19
CA GLU A 30 -0.95 -2.86 -8.98
C GLU A 30 -1.31 -4.15 -8.27
N GLY A 31 -2.30 -4.08 -7.41
CA GLY A 31 -2.84 -5.24 -6.73
C GLY A 31 -3.81 -4.86 -5.64
N ILE A 32 -4.34 -5.87 -4.98
CA ILE A 32 -5.20 -5.66 -3.82
C ILE A 32 -4.34 -5.18 -2.66
N MET A 33 -4.59 -3.96 -2.21
CA MET A 33 -3.82 -3.35 -1.13
C MET A 33 -4.56 -3.34 0.20
N LEU A 34 -5.89 -3.46 0.20
CA LEU A 34 -6.73 -3.54 1.40
C LEU A 34 -7.96 -4.40 1.10
N GLN A 35 -8.50 -5.05 2.12
CA GLN A 35 -9.76 -5.80 2.03
C GLN A 35 -10.66 -5.50 3.22
N THR A 36 -11.97 -5.50 2.97
CA THR A 36 -12.99 -5.28 3.98
C THR A 36 -13.89 -6.49 4.09
N GLU A 37 -14.57 -6.63 5.24
CA GLU A 37 -15.62 -7.64 5.50
C GLU A 37 -15.16 -9.11 5.42
N VAL A 38 -13.91 -9.35 5.07
CA VAL A 38 -13.34 -10.69 4.96
C VAL A 38 -12.27 -10.86 6.02
N LYS A 39 -12.26 -12.02 6.67
CA LYS A 39 -11.24 -12.37 7.66
C LYS A 39 -9.89 -12.53 6.96
N ASN A 40 -8.91 -11.72 7.35
CA ASN A 40 -7.59 -11.76 6.74
C ASN A 40 -6.69 -12.86 7.34
N LYS A 41 -5.45 -12.94 6.89
CA LYS A 41 -4.49 -13.96 7.35
C LYS A 41 -4.20 -13.89 8.86
N ASN A 42 -4.40 -12.73 9.46
CA ASN A 42 -4.22 -12.54 10.91
C ASN A 42 -5.51 -12.72 11.71
N GLY A 43 -6.60 -13.14 11.06
CA GLY A 43 -7.89 -13.34 11.68
C GLY A 43 -8.66 -12.07 11.97
N ARG A 44 -8.31 -10.94 11.35
CA ARG A 44 -8.96 -9.65 11.55
C ARG A 44 -9.94 -9.35 10.43
N ILE A 45 -10.99 -8.61 10.77
CA ILE A 45 -11.99 -8.13 9.83
C ILE A 45 -12.03 -6.61 9.90
N TYR A 46 -11.97 -5.96 8.75
CA TYR A 46 -12.08 -4.51 8.65
C TYR A 46 -13.48 -4.15 8.17
N PRO A 47 -14.27 -3.42 8.99
CA PRO A 47 -15.59 -2.97 8.56
C PRO A 47 -15.51 -2.05 7.34
N LYS A 48 -16.41 -2.26 6.39
CA LYS A 48 -16.41 -1.52 5.13
C LYS A 48 -16.54 -0.02 5.32
N GLU A 49 -17.44 0.40 6.20
CA GLU A 49 -17.68 1.83 6.48
C GLU A 49 -16.42 2.52 7.06
N ILE A 50 -15.74 1.85 7.96
CA ILE A 50 -14.52 2.37 8.57
C ILE A 50 -13.43 2.50 7.51
N MET A 51 -13.27 1.48 6.68
CA MET A 51 -12.27 1.50 5.61
C MET A 51 -12.57 2.57 4.57
N GLN A 52 -13.82 2.71 4.16
CA GLN A 52 -14.23 3.74 3.20
C GLN A 52 -13.89 5.15 3.71
N LYS A 53 -14.19 5.41 4.97
CA LYS A 53 -13.87 6.69 5.61
C LYS A 53 -12.36 6.95 5.64
N GLU A 54 -11.59 5.96 6.03
CA GLU A 54 -10.15 6.10 6.15
C GLU A 54 -9.44 6.20 4.79
N VAL A 55 -9.89 5.44 3.79
CA VAL A 55 -9.36 5.55 2.43
C VAL A 55 -9.68 6.92 1.83
N ALA A 56 -10.89 7.44 2.07
CA ALA A 56 -11.25 8.79 1.62
C ALA A 56 -10.35 9.84 2.25
N ARG A 57 -10.08 9.74 3.54
CA ARG A 57 -9.17 10.64 4.26
C ARG A 57 -7.75 10.52 3.73
N TYR A 58 -7.25 9.30 3.59
CA TYR A 58 -5.90 9.03 3.08
C TYR A 58 -5.73 9.57 1.66
N THR A 59 -6.72 9.38 0.81
CA THR A 59 -6.71 9.89 -0.56
C THR A 59 -6.60 11.42 -0.57
N LYS A 60 -7.40 12.08 0.25
CA LYS A 60 -7.40 13.53 0.34
C LYS A 60 -6.11 14.10 0.91
N GLU A 61 -5.64 13.52 2.01
CA GLU A 61 -4.51 14.07 2.76
C GLU A 61 -3.13 13.63 2.23
N TYR A 62 -3.05 12.47 1.59
CA TYR A 62 -1.79 11.89 1.17
C TYR A 62 -1.68 11.62 -0.32
N ILE A 63 -2.63 10.91 -0.92
CA ILE A 63 -2.53 10.54 -2.34
C ILE A 63 -2.59 11.78 -3.23
N LYS A 64 -3.58 12.64 -3.03
CA LYS A 64 -3.73 13.88 -3.81
C LYS A 64 -2.60 14.86 -3.58
N GLU A 65 -2.01 14.86 -2.40
CA GLU A 65 -0.87 15.69 -2.05
C GLU A 65 0.48 15.09 -2.44
N LYS A 66 0.46 13.92 -3.08
CA LYS A 66 1.67 13.20 -3.53
C LYS A 66 2.62 12.88 -2.36
N ARG A 67 2.05 12.48 -1.24
CA ARG A 67 2.77 12.12 -0.01
C ARG A 67 2.47 10.71 0.48
N ALA A 68 1.79 9.91 -0.33
CA ALA A 68 1.43 8.54 0.03
C ALA A 68 2.60 7.58 -0.21
N TYR A 69 3.66 7.77 0.55
CA TYR A 69 4.90 7.01 0.43
C TYR A 69 4.75 5.58 0.91
N GLY A 70 5.41 4.66 0.21
CA GLY A 70 5.57 3.28 0.64
C GLY A 70 7.04 2.92 0.76
N GLU A 71 7.35 1.96 1.61
CA GLU A 71 8.70 1.53 1.92
C GLU A 71 8.96 0.11 1.45
N LEU A 72 10.22 -0.20 1.21
CA LEU A 72 10.66 -1.56 0.93
C LEU A 72 10.93 -2.27 2.26
N GLY A 73 10.38 -3.48 2.41
CA GLY A 73 10.50 -4.28 3.61
C GLY A 73 9.43 -3.96 4.65
N HIS A 74 9.65 -4.43 5.86
CA HIS A 74 8.72 -4.25 6.98
C HIS A 74 9.40 -3.47 8.10
N PRO A 75 9.56 -2.15 7.95
CA PRO A 75 10.15 -1.35 9.01
C PRO A 75 9.25 -1.34 10.25
N GLU A 76 9.87 -1.22 11.40
CA GLU A 76 9.16 -1.10 12.66
C GLU A 76 8.67 0.33 12.87
N GLY A 77 7.52 0.48 13.49
CA GLY A 77 6.96 1.76 13.88
C GLY A 77 6.03 2.37 12.85
N PRO A 78 5.33 3.44 13.23
CA PRO A 78 4.28 4.06 12.43
C PRO A 78 4.76 5.19 11.52
N THR A 79 6.03 5.55 11.57
CA THR A 79 6.57 6.67 10.80
C THR A 79 7.21 6.21 9.50
N ILE A 80 7.17 7.09 8.51
CA ILE A 80 7.82 6.84 7.22
C ILE A 80 9.27 7.32 7.28
N ASN A 81 10.17 6.46 6.84
CA ASN A 81 11.58 6.81 6.65
C ASN A 81 11.80 7.02 5.15
N LEU A 82 12.08 8.26 4.77
CA LEU A 82 12.28 8.62 3.36
C LEU A 82 13.45 7.90 2.70
N GLU A 83 14.46 7.50 3.48
CA GLU A 83 15.58 6.73 2.97
C GLU A 83 15.18 5.33 2.48
N ARG A 84 14.07 4.81 2.97
CA ARG A 84 13.54 3.49 2.60
C ARG A 84 12.40 3.57 1.61
N THR A 85 12.00 4.77 1.20
CA THR A 85 10.89 4.97 0.28
C THR A 85 11.18 4.35 -1.08
N SER A 86 10.32 3.44 -1.51
CA SER A 86 10.45 2.73 -2.77
C SER A 86 9.34 3.04 -3.77
N HIS A 87 8.19 3.46 -3.29
CA HIS A 87 7.04 3.71 -4.15
C HIS A 87 6.13 4.81 -3.58
N LEU A 88 5.26 5.30 -4.45
CA LEU A 88 4.29 6.34 -4.12
C LEU A 88 2.92 5.86 -4.59
N ILE A 89 1.99 5.73 -3.68
CA ILE A 89 0.63 5.29 -4.01
C ILE A 89 -0.07 6.42 -4.78
N THR A 90 -0.59 6.08 -5.95
CA THR A 90 -1.27 7.04 -6.82
C THR A 90 -2.78 6.86 -6.82
N GLU A 91 -3.27 5.68 -6.49
CA GLU A 91 -4.69 5.37 -6.51
C GLU A 91 -5.03 4.22 -5.56
N LEU A 92 -6.16 4.34 -4.87
CA LEU A 92 -6.83 3.26 -4.15
C LEU A 92 -8.28 3.25 -4.58
N LYS A 93 -8.67 2.26 -5.35
CA LYS A 93 -10.01 2.15 -5.91
C LYS A 93 -10.79 1.02 -5.27
N GLU A 94 -11.99 1.33 -4.78
CA GLU A 94 -12.89 0.33 -4.21
C GLU A 94 -13.44 -0.58 -5.31
N ASP A 95 -13.35 -1.88 -5.09
CA ASP A 95 -13.90 -2.92 -5.96
C ASP A 95 -14.51 -4.02 -5.08
N GLY A 96 -15.81 -3.90 -4.83
CA GLY A 96 -16.51 -4.77 -3.88
C GLY A 96 -15.94 -4.62 -2.47
N ASN A 97 -15.42 -5.70 -1.91
CA ASN A 97 -14.77 -5.68 -0.60
C ASN A 97 -13.25 -5.43 -0.69
N ASN A 98 -12.74 -5.23 -1.89
CA ASN A 98 -11.32 -5.01 -2.13
C ASN A 98 -11.04 -3.55 -2.44
N TYR A 99 -9.84 -3.12 -2.13
CA TYR A 99 -9.26 -1.89 -2.65
C TYR A 99 -8.09 -2.24 -3.54
N VAL A 100 -8.25 -1.97 -4.83
CA VAL A 100 -7.19 -2.15 -5.80
C VAL A 100 -6.35 -0.89 -5.81
N GLY A 101 -5.08 -1.03 -5.49
CA GLY A 101 -4.15 0.08 -5.44
C GLY A 101 -3.20 0.09 -6.62
N ARG A 102 -2.76 1.28 -6.96
CA ARG A 102 -1.72 1.51 -7.94
C ARG A 102 -0.67 2.42 -7.32
N ALA A 103 0.58 2.07 -7.50
CA ALA A 103 1.69 2.85 -6.99
C ALA A 103 2.79 2.99 -8.04
N LYS A 104 3.38 4.16 -8.11
CA LYS A 104 4.55 4.41 -8.95
C LYS A 104 5.80 3.98 -8.19
N VAL A 105 6.61 3.14 -8.80
CA VAL A 105 7.92 2.78 -8.24
C VAL A 105 8.87 3.94 -8.50
N LEU A 106 9.46 4.46 -7.45
CA LEU A 106 10.26 5.68 -7.51
C LEU A 106 11.70 5.39 -7.93
N SER A 107 12.38 6.44 -8.39
CA SER A 107 13.81 6.37 -8.75
C SER A 107 14.72 6.60 -7.53
N THR A 108 14.28 6.18 -6.37
CA THR A 108 15.06 6.16 -5.13
C THR A 108 15.92 4.90 -5.07
N PRO A 109 16.92 4.82 -4.20
CA PRO A 109 17.69 3.58 -4.06
C PRO A 109 16.85 2.34 -3.81
N MET A 110 15.85 2.42 -2.92
CA MET A 110 14.95 1.31 -2.63
C MET A 110 13.99 1.04 -3.79
N GLY A 111 13.55 2.09 -4.50
CA GLY A 111 12.74 1.94 -5.70
C GLY A 111 13.49 1.23 -6.83
N GLU A 112 14.75 1.51 -7.02
CA GLU A 112 15.58 0.82 -8.02
C GLU A 112 15.72 -0.68 -7.68
N ILE A 113 15.83 -1.03 -6.41
CA ILE A 113 15.83 -2.43 -5.97
C ILE A 113 14.51 -3.11 -6.37
N VAL A 114 13.39 -2.47 -6.10
CA VAL A 114 12.07 -3.00 -6.48
C VAL A 114 11.96 -3.20 -8.00
N LYS A 115 12.37 -2.20 -8.78
CA LYS A 115 12.35 -2.28 -10.24
C LYS A 115 13.17 -3.47 -10.76
N ASN A 116 14.37 -3.63 -10.24
CA ASN A 116 15.28 -4.68 -10.65
C ASN A 116 14.76 -6.07 -10.26
N LEU A 117 14.21 -6.20 -9.06
CA LEU A 117 13.60 -7.45 -8.62
C LEU A 117 12.43 -7.87 -9.50
N LEU A 118 11.55 -6.93 -9.82
CA LEU A 118 10.40 -7.21 -10.69
C LEU A 118 10.84 -7.56 -12.12
N ALA A 119 11.81 -6.83 -12.65
CA ALA A 119 12.35 -7.09 -13.99
C ALA A 119 12.99 -8.47 -14.09
N ASP A 120 13.59 -8.95 -13.00
CA ASP A 120 14.23 -10.27 -12.93
C ASP A 120 13.23 -11.40 -12.62
N GLY A 121 11.94 -11.08 -12.50
CA GLY A 121 10.89 -12.07 -12.29
C GLY A 121 10.64 -12.44 -10.84
N ALA A 122 11.18 -11.69 -9.90
CA ALA A 122 10.91 -11.91 -8.48
C ALA A 122 9.47 -11.56 -8.14
N ARG A 123 8.89 -12.29 -7.21
CA ARG A 123 7.55 -12.00 -6.69
C ARG A 123 7.64 -11.12 -5.47
N LEU A 124 6.86 -10.07 -5.46
CA LEU A 124 6.75 -9.16 -4.33
C LEU A 124 5.29 -9.07 -3.90
N GLY A 125 5.09 -8.93 -2.61
CA GLY A 125 3.77 -8.74 -2.03
C GLY A 125 3.59 -7.33 -1.50
N VAL A 126 2.36 -7.03 -1.08
CA VAL A 126 1.99 -5.75 -0.48
C VAL A 126 1.44 -6.00 0.92
N SER A 127 1.92 -5.22 1.86
CA SER A 127 1.38 -5.19 3.21
C SER A 127 1.10 -3.75 3.63
N SER A 128 0.24 -3.60 4.62
CA SER A 128 -0.09 -2.29 5.17
C SER A 128 0.35 -2.19 6.63
N ARG A 129 0.67 -0.99 7.05
CA ARG A 129 0.89 -0.64 8.46
C ARG A 129 0.00 0.55 8.79
N GLY A 130 -0.70 0.47 9.89
CA GLY A 130 -1.56 1.55 10.34
C GLY A 130 -1.72 1.52 11.84
N MET A 131 -2.14 2.63 12.40
CA MET A 131 -2.49 2.72 13.81
C MET A 131 -3.97 2.44 13.98
N GLY A 132 -4.33 1.64 14.96
CA GLY A 132 -5.71 1.30 15.18
C GLY A 132 -5.97 0.60 16.48
N SER A 133 -7.22 0.24 16.71
CA SER A 133 -7.67 -0.53 17.86
C SER A 133 -8.38 -1.78 17.41
N LEU A 134 -8.24 -2.85 18.18
CA LEU A 134 -8.89 -4.13 17.95
C LEU A 134 -10.00 -4.33 18.97
N LYS A 135 -11.15 -4.81 18.48
CA LYS A 135 -12.26 -5.24 19.34
C LYS A 135 -12.35 -6.76 19.34
N ALA A 136 -12.73 -7.32 20.48
CA ALA A 136 -12.80 -8.76 20.69
C ALA A 136 -13.81 -9.50 19.79
N VAL A 137 -14.74 -8.78 19.15
CA VAL A 137 -15.73 -9.32 18.23
C VAL A 137 -15.31 -9.26 16.77
N SER A 138 -14.01 -9.27 16.50
CA SER A 138 -13.43 -9.35 15.17
C SER A 138 -13.49 -8.08 14.33
N TYR A 139 -13.74 -6.91 14.93
CA TYR A 139 -13.69 -5.64 14.22
C TYR A 139 -12.38 -4.92 14.48
N THR A 140 -11.83 -4.32 13.45
CA THR A 140 -10.62 -3.51 13.55
C THR A 140 -10.96 -2.08 13.20
N HIS A 141 -10.65 -1.15 14.10
CA HIS A 141 -10.66 0.27 13.80
C HIS A 141 -9.27 0.66 13.33
N LEU A 142 -9.18 1.15 12.12
CA LEU A 142 -7.93 1.56 11.51
C LEU A 142 -7.92 3.07 11.34
N THR A 143 -6.86 3.70 11.81
CA THR A 143 -6.57 5.10 11.53
C THR A 143 -5.40 5.16 10.56
N LEU A 144 -5.67 5.62 9.34
CA LEU A 144 -4.61 5.87 8.37
C LEU A 144 -3.93 7.20 8.70
N PRO A 145 -2.66 7.44 8.43
CA PRO A 145 -1.96 6.94 7.26
C PRO A 145 -1.53 5.50 7.40
N THR A 146 -1.98 4.73 6.45
CA THR A 146 -1.52 3.37 6.27
C THR A 146 -0.32 3.40 5.35
N ILE A 147 0.70 2.68 5.73
CA ILE A 147 1.93 2.61 4.96
C ILE A 147 1.94 1.29 4.24
N CYS A 148 2.01 1.33 2.91
CA CYS A 148 2.25 0.14 2.12
C CYS A 148 3.72 -0.22 2.18
N SER A 149 3.99 -1.51 2.35
CA SER A 149 5.33 -2.06 2.28
C SER A 149 5.37 -3.14 1.21
N VAL A 150 6.46 -3.19 0.52
CA VAL A 150 6.69 -4.18 -0.52
C VAL A 150 7.75 -5.16 -0.07
#